data_2620028869dfe54452cf2340550ff216
#
_entry.id   2620028869dfe54452cf2340550ff216
#
_cell.length_a   1.000
_cell.length_b   1.000
_cell.length_c   1.000
_cell.angle_alpha   90.00
_cell.angle_beta   90.00
_cell.angle_gamma   90.00
#
_symmetry.space_group_name_H-M   'P 1'
#
loop_
_entity.id
_entity.type
_entity.pdbx_description
1 polymer ?
#
loop_
_entity_poly.entity_id
_entity_poly.type
_entity_poly.pdbx_seq_one_letter_code
_entity_poly.pdbx_strand_id
1 'polypeptide(L)'
;HPQCAVNPRTGFEDVLPAALTKAERSKRIAVVGGGCAGMNFSLVAAQRGHKIDLFEKSDRLGGKLHAAGAPVSKYELKNYGDSLIVQVKKEKGITVHLNTQADNRMLKRGGYDAVVFANGGKESAAQIPGLETTRHLDASYLLTHPQELSDGDHRVIVVGGGSVGLETAYWLAAEKGRQVTCVEMREHFDLGACTANRGHLIHYFEENGGILINCARVLRAENGQVIVSRNRAKTVPDPYCTWTPVLPENIVNPLAPRMTEQAYIEAFPADLIVMAAGTRGDDGLFLSAQENQVAPELYCIGDSSCAGKPGNIWECTKAAYQLAIRI
;
A
#
# COMPACT_ATOMS: atom_id res chain seq x y z
N HIS A 1 -3.56 21.40 2.42
CA HIS A 1 -2.12 21.60 2.22
C HIS A 1 -1.63 20.76 1.06
N PRO A 2 -0.70 21.26 0.23
CA PRO A 2 -0.03 20.45 -0.77
C PRO A 2 0.73 19.32 -0.06
N GLN A 3 0.80 18.13 -0.70
CA GLN A 3 1.46 16.95 -0.16
C GLN A 3 2.40 16.39 -1.22
N CYS A 4 3.56 15.89 -0.78
CA CYS A 4 4.52 15.25 -1.67
C CYS A 4 4.97 13.91 -1.08
N ALA A 5 4.86 12.84 -1.86
CA ALA A 5 5.22 11.49 -1.42
C ALA A 5 6.70 11.37 -1.01
N VAL A 6 7.58 12.14 -1.64
CA VAL A 6 9.04 12.06 -1.42
C VAL A 6 9.58 13.15 -0.49
N ASN A 7 8.84 14.23 -0.27
CA ASN A 7 9.22 15.31 0.63
C ASN A 7 8.15 15.52 1.71
N PRO A 8 8.32 14.93 2.90
CA PRO A 8 7.33 15.02 3.97
C PRO A 8 7.14 16.43 4.52
N ARG A 9 8.05 17.35 4.21
CA ARG A 9 8.02 18.75 4.67
C ARG A 9 7.09 19.63 3.86
N THR A 10 6.75 19.23 2.62
CA THR A 10 5.90 20.04 1.74
C THR A 10 4.57 20.38 2.43
N GLY A 11 4.34 21.68 2.65
CA GLY A 11 3.19 22.22 3.37
C GLY A 11 3.29 22.12 4.92
N PHE A 12 4.45 21.69 5.45
CA PHE A 12 4.73 21.54 6.89
C PHE A 12 6.12 22.08 7.25
N GLU A 13 6.64 23.03 6.48
CA GLU A 13 7.98 23.59 6.64
C GLU A 13 8.17 24.33 7.96
N ASP A 14 7.08 24.81 8.55
CA ASP A 14 7.02 25.47 9.85
C ASP A 14 7.25 24.53 11.04
N VAL A 15 6.86 23.26 10.89
CA VAL A 15 6.94 22.24 11.95
C VAL A 15 7.95 21.13 11.66
N LEU A 16 8.34 20.97 10.40
CA LEU A 16 9.34 19.98 9.97
C LEU A 16 10.58 20.69 9.42
N PRO A 17 11.65 20.86 10.22
CA PRO A 17 12.81 21.64 9.86
C PRO A 17 13.57 21.05 8.66
N ALA A 18 14.17 21.94 7.83
CA ALA A 18 15.05 21.52 6.75
C ALA A 18 16.42 21.11 7.26
N ALA A 19 16.95 21.88 8.22
CA ALA A 19 18.23 21.60 8.83
C ALA A 19 18.03 20.65 10.03
N LEU A 20 18.61 19.47 9.93
CA LEU A 20 18.59 18.50 11.02
C LEU A 20 19.69 18.84 12.04
N THR A 21 19.28 19.04 13.29
CA THR A 21 20.21 19.17 14.41
C THR A 21 20.68 17.79 14.86
N LYS A 22 21.91 17.69 15.35
CA LYS A 22 22.38 16.47 16.00
C LYS A 22 21.57 16.20 17.25
N ALA A 23 21.30 14.94 17.54
CA ALA A 23 20.67 14.55 18.78
C ALA A 23 21.59 14.85 19.96
N GLU A 24 21.01 15.23 21.10
CA GLU A 24 21.78 15.50 22.32
C GLU A 24 22.56 14.26 22.79
N ARG A 25 21.95 13.08 22.63
CA ARG A 25 22.55 11.78 22.91
C ARG A 25 22.39 10.86 21.70
N SER A 26 23.50 10.30 21.23
CA SER A 26 23.46 9.24 20.21
C SER A 26 22.85 7.96 20.81
N LYS A 27 21.86 7.41 20.13
CA LYS A 27 21.23 6.14 20.49
C LYS A 27 21.63 5.04 19.50
N ARG A 28 21.61 3.79 19.96
CA ARG A 28 21.64 2.62 19.11
C ARG A 28 20.23 2.13 18.88
N ILE A 29 19.75 2.18 17.65
CA ILE A 29 18.34 1.96 17.28
C ILE A 29 18.22 0.78 16.34
N ALA A 30 17.37 -0.19 16.68
CA ALA A 30 16.93 -1.22 15.75
C ALA A 30 15.71 -0.73 14.95
N VAL A 31 15.75 -0.90 13.64
CA VAL A 31 14.61 -0.64 12.74
C VAL A 31 14.18 -1.94 12.10
N VAL A 32 12.93 -2.33 12.27
CA VAL A 32 12.36 -3.57 11.73
C VAL A 32 11.53 -3.26 10.50
N GLY A 33 12.02 -3.64 9.33
CA GLY A 33 11.41 -3.42 8.03
C GLY A 33 12.13 -2.36 7.19
N GLY A 34 12.67 -2.81 6.05
CA GLY A 34 13.40 -1.99 5.07
C GLY A 34 12.52 -1.37 3.99
N GLY A 35 11.23 -1.13 4.29
CA GLY A 35 10.30 -0.42 3.41
C GLY A 35 10.46 1.09 3.45
N CYS A 36 9.50 1.82 2.86
CA CYS A 36 9.51 3.27 2.77
C CYS A 36 9.70 3.96 4.13
N ALA A 37 8.92 3.59 5.14
CA ALA A 37 8.98 4.19 6.46
C ALA A 37 10.32 3.90 7.17
N GLY A 38 10.76 2.64 7.18
CA GLY A 38 12.01 2.24 7.82
C GLY A 38 13.25 2.88 7.20
N MET A 39 13.33 2.95 5.88
CA MET A 39 14.45 3.60 5.18
C MET A 39 14.50 5.11 5.46
N ASN A 40 13.35 5.81 5.35
CA ASN A 40 13.30 7.25 5.64
C ASN A 40 13.66 7.57 7.09
N PHE A 41 13.12 6.80 8.05
CA PHE A 41 13.48 6.94 9.46
C PHE A 41 14.99 6.75 9.67
N SER A 42 15.54 5.66 9.12
CA SER A 42 16.96 5.32 9.28
C SER A 42 17.87 6.42 8.76
N LEU A 43 17.57 6.99 7.59
CA LEU A 43 18.37 8.09 7.01
C LEU A 43 18.34 9.34 7.89
N VAL A 44 17.16 9.79 8.30
CA VAL A 44 17.04 11.00 9.13
C VAL A 44 17.66 10.80 10.51
N ALA A 45 17.44 9.67 11.14
CA ALA A 45 18.01 9.36 12.45
C ALA A 45 19.55 9.23 12.39
N ALA A 46 20.11 8.60 11.35
CA ALA A 46 21.56 8.50 11.17
C ALA A 46 22.20 9.90 10.92
N GLN A 47 21.54 10.76 10.14
CA GLN A 47 21.98 12.13 9.93
C GLN A 47 22.00 12.94 11.25
N ARG A 48 21.13 12.61 12.19
CA ARG A 48 21.13 13.19 13.55
C ARG A 48 22.19 12.58 14.48
N GLY A 49 22.89 11.55 14.04
CA GLY A 49 24.02 10.94 14.76
C GLY A 49 23.70 9.66 15.50
N HIS A 50 22.52 9.10 15.33
CA HIS A 50 22.18 7.78 15.86
C HIS A 50 22.89 6.65 15.08
N LYS A 51 23.01 5.46 15.68
CA LYS A 51 23.52 4.25 15.06
C LYS A 51 22.33 3.31 14.80
N ILE A 52 22.14 2.93 13.55
CA ILE A 52 20.98 2.20 13.09
C ILE A 52 21.36 0.80 12.64
N ASP A 53 20.70 -0.20 13.21
CA ASP A 53 20.64 -1.57 12.69
C ASP A 53 19.28 -1.75 11.98
N LEU A 54 19.27 -1.78 10.63
CA LEU A 54 18.07 -1.94 9.81
C LEU A 54 17.90 -3.39 9.39
N PHE A 55 16.86 -4.04 9.88
CA PHE A 55 16.54 -5.45 9.61
C PHE A 55 15.46 -5.56 8.54
N GLU A 56 15.74 -6.33 7.49
CA GLU A 56 14.81 -6.64 6.42
C GLU A 56 14.75 -8.15 6.19
N LYS A 57 13.55 -8.71 6.20
CA LYS A 57 13.33 -10.16 6.04
C LYS A 57 13.62 -10.67 4.64
N SER A 58 13.47 -9.83 3.63
CA SER A 58 13.75 -10.17 2.25
C SER A 58 15.22 -9.93 1.87
N ASP A 59 15.58 -10.35 0.67
CA ASP A 59 16.92 -10.20 0.08
C ASP A 59 17.22 -8.76 -0.38
N ARG A 60 16.24 -7.85 -0.31
CA ARG A 60 16.36 -6.47 -0.78
C ARG A 60 15.53 -5.48 0.03
N LEU A 61 16.02 -4.24 0.11
CA LEU A 61 15.27 -3.10 0.63
C LEU A 61 14.21 -2.64 -0.37
N GLY A 62 13.22 -1.87 0.11
CA GLY A 62 12.21 -1.22 -0.72
C GLY A 62 10.78 -1.60 -0.33
N GLY A 63 10.54 -2.83 0.12
CA GLY A 63 9.21 -3.30 0.52
C GLY A 63 8.17 -3.06 -0.58
N LYS A 64 7.03 -2.49 -0.23
CA LYS A 64 5.92 -2.20 -1.17
C LYS A 64 6.22 -1.14 -2.25
N LEU A 65 7.34 -0.38 -2.13
CA LEU A 65 7.74 0.55 -3.20
C LEU A 65 8.02 -0.18 -4.51
N HIS A 66 8.45 -1.45 -4.47
CA HIS A 66 8.66 -2.24 -5.68
C HIS A 66 7.34 -2.50 -6.42
N ALA A 67 6.29 -2.87 -5.72
CA ALA A 67 4.97 -3.04 -6.34
C ALA A 67 4.40 -1.70 -6.83
N ALA A 68 4.51 -0.64 -6.01
CA ALA A 68 4.00 0.69 -6.36
C ALA A 68 4.71 1.30 -7.59
N GLY A 69 5.98 1.00 -7.80
CA GLY A 69 6.78 1.47 -8.94
C GLY A 69 6.86 0.49 -10.12
N ALA A 70 6.11 -0.61 -10.10
CA ALA A 70 6.16 -1.62 -11.16
C ALA A 70 5.52 -1.16 -12.49
N PRO A 71 4.36 -0.45 -12.51
CA PRO A 71 3.83 0.12 -13.74
C PRO A 71 4.78 1.17 -14.33
N VAL A 72 4.95 1.16 -15.65
CA VAL A 72 5.82 2.13 -16.36
C VAL A 72 5.39 3.57 -16.10
N SER A 73 4.09 3.82 -15.99
CA SER A 73 3.52 5.13 -15.63
C SER A 73 3.95 5.63 -14.23
N LYS A 74 4.47 4.75 -13.38
CA LYS A 74 4.94 5.04 -12.02
C LYS A 74 6.47 5.06 -11.89
N TYR A 75 7.20 5.31 -12.97
CA TYR A 75 8.67 5.32 -12.99
C TYR A 75 9.29 6.25 -11.92
N GLU A 76 8.62 7.35 -11.57
CA GLU A 76 9.09 8.26 -10.53
C GLU A 76 9.09 7.61 -9.13
N LEU A 77 8.10 6.75 -8.82
CA LEU A 77 8.09 5.98 -7.57
C LEU A 77 9.20 4.94 -7.54
N LYS A 78 9.46 4.30 -8.69
CA LYS A 78 10.59 3.39 -8.83
C LYS A 78 11.91 4.13 -8.57
N ASN A 79 12.13 5.27 -9.22
CA ASN A 79 13.33 6.09 -9.05
C ASN A 79 13.50 6.57 -7.61
N TYR A 80 12.40 6.94 -6.94
CA TYR A 80 12.41 7.30 -5.53
C TYR A 80 12.87 6.13 -4.66
N GLY A 81 12.30 4.94 -4.85
CA GLY A 81 12.68 3.73 -4.12
C GLY A 81 14.16 3.38 -4.31
N ASP A 82 14.62 3.38 -5.57
CA ASP A 82 16.02 3.12 -5.92
C ASP A 82 16.97 4.16 -5.27
N SER A 83 16.59 5.43 -5.29
CA SER A 83 17.35 6.50 -4.64
C SER A 83 17.46 6.30 -3.13
N LEU A 84 16.36 5.96 -2.44
CA LEU A 84 16.37 5.68 -1.01
C LEU A 84 17.31 4.50 -0.68
N ILE A 85 17.24 3.43 -1.44
CA ILE A 85 18.09 2.24 -1.25
C ILE A 85 19.56 2.61 -1.37
N VAL A 86 19.91 3.42 -2.38
CA VAL A 86 21.30 3.90 -2.58
C VAL A 86 21.75 4.77 -1.42
N GLN A 87 20.91 5.68 -0.93
CA GLN A 87 21.22 6.54 0.20
C GLN A 87 21.43 5.73 1.48
N VAL A 88 20.54 4.81 1.81
CA VAL A 88 20.66 3.91 2.99
C VAL A 88 21.96 3.12 2.94
N LYS A 89 22.31 2.53 1.79
CA LYS A 89 23.56 1.76 1.63
C LYS A 89 24.82 2.59 1.74
N LYS A 90 24.77 3.89 1.43
CA LYS A 90 25.92 4.81 1.53
C LYS A 90 26.06 5.44 2.92
N GLU A 91 25.01 5.47 3.72
CA GLU A 91 25.01 6.12 5.03
C GLU A 91 25.80 5.28 6.06
N LYS A 92 26.92 5.81 6.55
CA LYS A 92 27.82 5.11 7.49
C LYS A 92 27.20 4.84 8.87
N GLY A 93 26.15 5.59 9.21
CA GLY A 93 25.39 5.41 10.46
C GLY A 93 24.42 4.24 10.42
N ILE A 94 24.23 3.57 9.25
CA ILE A 94 23.26 2.51 9.05
C ILE A 94 23.96 1.19 8.71
N THR A 95 23.67 0.15 9.46
CA THR A 95 24.03 -1.23 9.14
C THR A 95 22.78 -1.96 8.66
N VAL A 96 22.81 -2.48 7.44
CA VAL A 96 21.68 -3.20 6.83
C VAL A 96 21.84 -4.69 6.99
N HIS A 97 20.83 -5.37 7.53
CA HIS A 97 20.74 -6.81 7.71
C HIS A 97 19.61 -7.36 6.82
N LEU A 98 19.94 -7.81 5.62
CA LEU A 98 19.01 -8.47 4.70
C LEU A 98 18.83 -9.95 5.10
N ASN A 99 17.77 -10.58 4.55
CA ASN A 99 17.40 -11.97 4.86
C ASN A 99 17.29 -12.23 6.37
N THR A 100 16.92 -11.19 7.14
CA THR A 100 16.90 -11.22 8.59
C THR A 100 15.53 -10.82 9.11
N GLN A 101 14.74 -11.82 9.48
CA GLN A 101 13.47 -11.60 10.16
C GLN A 101 13.70 -11.35 11.64
N ALA A 102 13.55 -10.09 12.05
CA ALA A 102 13.71 -9.72 13.45
C ALA A 102 12.61 -10.32 14.32
N ASP A 103 13.00 -10.87 15.46
CA ASP A 103 12.11 -11.33 16.54
C ASP A 103 12.45 -10.66 17.86
N ASN A 104 11.55 -10.77 18.84
CA ASN A 104 11.72 -10.16 20.17
C ASN A 104 12.98 -10.65 20.90
N ARG A 105 13.37 -11.92 20.71
CA ARG A 105 14.57 -12.48 21.34
C ARG A 105 15.83 -11.83 20.77
N MET A 106 15.90 -11.71 19.46
CA MET A 106 17.02 -11.07 18.76
C MET A 106 17.15 -9.59 19.16
N LEU A 107 16.03 -8.85 19.12
CA LEU A 107 15.99 -7.44 19.46
C LEU A 107 16.40 -7.20 20.93
N LYS A 108 15.88 -8.00 21.87
CA LYS A 108 16.22 -7.91 23.30
C LYS A 108 17.71 -8.19 23.56
N ARG A 109 18.27 -9.22 22.92
CA ARG A 109 19.70 -9.52 22.99
C ARG A 109 20.59 -8.45 22.39
N GLY A 110 20.07 -7.70 21.42
CA GLY A 110 20.80 -6.62 20.78
C GLY A 110 21.10 -5.43 21.69
N GLY A 111 20.35 -5.24 22.79
CA GLY A 111 20.58 -4.17 23.78
C GLY A 111 20.40 -2.77 23.18
N TYR A 112 19.37 -2.55 22.37
CA TYR A 112 19.06 -1.29 21.73
C TYR A 112 18.46 -0.28 22.72
N ASP A 113 18.79 1.01 22.56
CA ASP A 113 18.14 2.10 23.29
C ASP A 113 16.69 2.28 22.84
N ALA A 114 16.42 2.05 21.54
CA ALA A 114 15.09 2.12 20.95
C ALA A 114 14.89 1.06 19.86
N VAL A 115 13.64 0.63 19.65
CA VAL A 115 13.23 -0.21 18.51
C VAL A 115 12.08 0.47 17.77
N VAL A 116 12.21 0.58 16.45
CA VAL A 116 11.21 1.15 15.55
C VAL A 116 10.66 0.07 14.65
N PHE A 117 9.39 -0.24 14.80
CA PHE A 117 8.67 -1.20 13.96
C PHE A 117 8.09 -0.49 12.74
N ALA A 118 8.57 -0.85 11.55
CA ALA A 118 8.19 -0.34 10.25
C ALA A 118 7.96 -1.50 9.26
N ASN A 119 7.49 -2.64 9.78
CA ASN A 119 7.35 -3.91 9.07
C ASN A 119 6.15 -3.95 8.10
N GLY A 120 5.42 -2.83 7.97
CA GLY A 120 4.36 -2.67 6.98
C GLY A 120 3.06 -3.35 7.37
N GLY A 121 2.28 -3.73 6.38
CA GLY A 121 1.01 -4.41 6.55
C GLY A 121 0.95 -5.70 5.72
N LYS A 122 0.02 -6.56 6.10
CA LYS A 122 -0.32 -7.82 5.40
C LYS A 122 -1.49 -7.60 4.47
N GLU A 123 -1.47 -8.26 3.33
CA GLU A 123 -2.63 -8.27 2.43
C GLU A 123 -3.84 -8.89 3.13
N SER A 124 -5.01 -8.29 2.91
CA SER A 124 -6.26 -8.79 3.47
C SER A 124 -6.72 -9.99 2.66
N ALA A 125 -6.80 -11.15 3.29
CA ALA A 125 -7.38 -12.34 2.67
C ALA A 125 -8.90 -12.18 2.60
N ALA A 126 -9.43 -11.87 1.43
CA ALA A 126 -10.87 -11.99 1.20
C ALA A 126 -11.24 -13.49 1.10
N GLN A 127 -12.16 -13.91 1.93
CA GLN A 127 -12.69 -15.27 1.86
C GLN A 127 -13.73 -15.35 0.74
N ILE A 128 -13.30 -15.80 -0.44
CA ILE A 128 -14.15 -16.04 -1.60
C ILE A 128 -14.21 -17.54 -1.81
N PRO A 129 -15.37 -18.18 -1.61
CA PRO A 129 -15.54 -19.60 -1.85
C PRO A 129 -15.10 -19.99 -3.27
N GLY A 130 -14.33 -21.06 -3.41
CA GLY A 130 -13.83 -21.57 -4.69
C GLY A 130 -12.53 -20.88 -5.17
N LEU A 131 -12.07 -19.86 -4.49
CA LEU A 131 -10.80 -19.20 -4.84
C LEU A 131 -9.61 -20.16 -4.72
N GLU A 132 -9.65 -21.06 -3.73
CA GLU A 132 -8.62 -22.08 -3.47
C GLU A 132 -8.41 -23.07 -4.63
N THR A 133 -9.41 -23.24 -5.48
CA THR A 133 -9.37 -24.12 -6.67
C THR A 133 -9.27 -23.36 -7.97
N THR A 134 -9.21 -22.03 -7.90
CA THR A 134 -9.18 -21.14 -9.07
C THR A 134 -7.80 -20.45 -9.14
N ARG A 135 -7.28 -20.28 -10.35
CA ARG A 135 -6.03 -19.53 -10.55
C ARG A 135 -6.19 -18.09 -10.05
N HIS A 136 -5.44 -17.74 -9.03
CA HIS A 136 -5.48 -16.40 -8.46
C HIS A 136 -4.10 -15.97 -7.97
N LEU A 137 -3.87 -14.64 -7.92
CA LEU A 137 -2.65 -14.01 -7.43
C LEU A 137 -3.02 -12.74 -6.66
N ASP A 138 -2.20 -12.37 -5.67
CA ASP A 138 -2.30 -11.05 -5.05
C ASP A 138 -1.74 -9.97 -5.97
N ALA A 139 -2.38 -8.81 -6.02
CA ALA A 139 -1.98 -7.69 -6.86
C ALA A 139 -0.54 -7.25 -6.60
N SER A 140 -0.16 -7.07 -5.33
CA SER A 140 1.21 -6.67 -4.97
C SER A 140 2.25 -7.74 -5.33
N TYR A 141 1.89 -9.01 -5.21
CA TYR A 141 2.75 -10.12 -5.63
C TYR A 141 2.93 -10.12 -7.14
N LEU A 142 1.84 -10.05 -7.91
CA LEU A 142 1.88 -10.04 -9.36
C LEU A 142 2.70 -8.86 -9.93
N LEU A 143 2.53 -7.66 -9.38
CA LEU A 143 3.28 -6.48 -9.77
C LEU A 143 4.79 -6.63 -9.58
N THR A 144 5.22 -7.38 -8.57
CA THR A 144 6.65 -7.67 -8.31
C THR A 144 7.16 -8.94 -8.99
N HIS A 145 6.27 -9.79 -9.50
CA HIS A 145 6.56 -11.04 -10.19
C HIS A 145 5.78 -11.14 -11.52
N PRO A 146 6.01 -10.21 -12.46
CA PRO A 146 5.25 -10.17 -13.72
C PRO A 146 5.41 -11.40 -14.60
N GLN A 147 6.43 -12.23 -14.36
CA GLN A 147 6.65 -13.52 -15.00
C GLN A 147 5.61 -14.59 -14.60
N GLU A 148 4.88 -14.38 -13.51
CA GLU A 148 3.78 -15.26 -13.08
C GLU A 148 2.52 -15.11 -13.97
N LEU A 149 2.46 -14.03 -14.77
CA LEU A 149 1.40 -13.86 -15.76
C LEU A 149 1.65 -14.78 -16.93
N SER A 150 0.77 -15.75 -17.15
CA SER A 150 0.88 -16.71 -18.25
C SER A 150 0.22 -16.21 -19.54
N ASP A 151 0.59 -16.77 -20.67
CA ASP A 151 -0.05 -16.45 -21.95
C ASP A 151 -1.54 -16.79 -21.97
N GLY A 152 -1.96 -17.79 -21.19
CA GLY A 152 -3.37 -18.18 -21.06
C GLY A 152 -4.23 -17.25 -20.20
N ASP A 153 -3.64 -16.29 -19.48
CA ASP A 153 -4.37 -15.36 -18.61
C ASP A 153 -4.96 -14.19 -19.43
N HIS A 154 -5.86 -14.47 -20.38
CA HIS A 154 -6.44 -13.45 -21.27
C HIS A 154 -7.47 -12.58 -20.57
N ARG A 155 -8.40 -13.21 -19.82
CA ARG A 155 -9.50 -12.54 -19.11
C ARG A 155 -9.17 -12.47 -17.63
N VAL A 156 -8.92 -11.27 -17.14
CA VAL A 156 -8.50 -11.05 -15.77
C VAL A 156 -9.59 -10.32 -15.00
N ILE A 157 -9.98 -10.86 -13.87
CA ILE A 157 -10.86 -10.18 -12.91
C ILE A 157 -10.02 -9.64 -11.77
N VAL A 158 -10.01 -8.31 -11.60
CA VAL A 158 -9.39 -7.66 -10.44
C VAL A 158 -10.46 -7.43 -9.39
N VAL A 159 -10.26 -7.98 -8.20
CA VAL A 159 -11.20 -7.88 -7.08
C VAL A 159 -10.71 -6.82 -6.09
N GLY A 160 -11.43 -5.70 -6.04
CA GLY A 160 -11.12 -4.52 -5.26
C GLY A 160 -10.67 -3.34 -6.13
N GLY A 161 -11.40 -2.24 -6.05
CA GLY A 161 -11.21 -1.04 -6.86
C GLY A 161 -10.57 0.12 -6.09
N GLY A 162 -9.78 -0.16 -5.05
CA GLY A 162 -8.91 0.83 -4.41
C GLY A 162 -7.69 1.15 -5.29
N SER A 163 -6.79 2.04 -4.81
CA SER A 163 -5.62 2.49 -5.60
C SER A 163 -4.80 1.33 -6.16
N VAL A 164 -4.46 0.33 -5.34
CA VAL A 164 -3.68 -0.84 -5.79
C VAL A 164 -4.43 -1.64 -6.86
N GLY A 165 -5.74 -1.86 -6.66
CA GLY A 165 -6.54 -2.64 -7.60
C GLY A 165 -6.71 -1.94 -8.94
N LEU A 166 -7.07 -0.65 -8.94
CA LEU A 166 -7.25 0.12 -10.16
C LEU A 166 -5.92 0.33 -10.92
N GLU A 167 -4.81 0.60 -10.22
CA GLU A 167 -3.48 0.68 -10.82
C GLU A 167 -3.03 -0.65 -11.43
N THR A 168 -3.31 -1.78 -10.74
CA THR A 168 -3.02 -3.12 -11.26
C THR A 168 -3.89 -3.45 -12.47
N ALA A 169 -5.18 -3.09 -12.43
CA ALA A 169 -6.10 -3.28 -13.55
C ALA A 169 -5.63 -2.50 -14.79
N TYR A 170 -5.26 -1.23 -14.60
CA TYR A 170 -4.69 -0.40 -15.67
C TYR A 170 -3.40 -1.02 -16.23
N TRP A 171 -2.46 -1.43 -15.39
CA TRP A 171 -1.22 -2.08 -15.81
C TRP A 171 -1.47 -3.35 -16.64
N LEU A 172 -2.42 -4.19 -16.21
CA LEU A 172 -2.79 -5.41 -16.92
C LEU A 172 -3.41 -5.11 -18.30
N ALA A 173 -4.29 -4.11 -18.38
CA ALA A 173 -4.93 -3.72 -19.63
C ALA A 173 -3.94 -3.02 -20.58
N ALA A 174 -3.30 -1.95 -20.13
CA ALA A 174 -2.49 -1.08 -20.97
C ALA A 174 -1.09 -1.63 -21.29
N GLU A 175 -0.42 -2.27 -20.31
CA GLU A 175 0.96 -2.72 -20.50
C GLU A 175 1.06 -4.22 -20.78
N LYS A 176 0.07 -5.03 -20.39
CA LYS A 176 0.07 -6.49 -20.60
C LYS A 176 -0.96 -6.96 -21.62
N GLY A 177 -1.80 -6.05 -22.15
CA GLY A 177 -2.76 -6.35 -23.21
C GLY A 177 -3.84 -7.35 -22.81
N ARG A 178 -4.23 -7.36 -21.51
CA ARG A 178 -5.25 -8.29 -21.00
C ARG A 178 -6.64 -7.65 -21.06
N GLN A 179 -7.65 -8.50 -21.22
CA GLN A 179 -9.06 -8.10 -21.05
C GLN A 179 -9.35 -8.04 -19.55
N VAL A 180 -9.50 -6.84 -19.00
CA VAL A 180 -9.58 -6.66 -17.55
C VAL A 180 -10.94 -6.14 -17.12
N THR A 181 -11.56 -6.81 -16.16
CA THR A 181 -12.73 -6.31 -15.43
C THR A 181 -12.35 -6.09 -13.98
N CYS A 182 -12.51 -4.86 -13.50
CA CYS A 182 -12.28 -4.50 -12.10
C CYS A 182 -13.61 -4.42 -11.36
N VAL A 183 -13.75 -5.19 -10.27
CA VAL A 183 -14.97 -5.31 -9.47
C VAL A 183 -14.78 -4.65 -8.12
N GLU A 184 -15.65 -3.69 -7.79
CA GLU A 184 -15.62 -2.95 -6.53
C GLU A 184 -16.99 -3.02 -5.83
N MET A 185 -16.95 -3.31 -4.52
CA MET A 185 -18.16 -3.39 -3.70
C MET A 185 -18.77 -2.03 -3.34
N ARG A 186 -17.96 -0.97 -3.38
CA ARG A 186 -18.37 0.40 -3.11
C ARG A 186 -18.95 1.07 -4.34
N GLU A 187 -19.51 2.25 -4.15
CA GLU A 187 -20.11 3.08 -5.19
C GLU A 187 -19.07 3.63 -6.18
N HIS A 188 -17.87 3.91 -5.72
CA HIS A 188 -16.81 4.56 -6.48
C HIS A 188 -15.48 3.84 -6.34
N PHE A 189 -14.70 3.90 -7.42
CA PHE A 189 -13.32 3.43 -7.46
C PHE A 189 -12.37 4.44 -6.86
N ASP A 190 -11.29 3.95 -6.27
CA ASP A 190 -10.14 4.72 -5.76
C ASP A 190 -10.54 5.92 -4.88
N LEU A 191 -11.49 5.69 -3.97
CA LEU A 191 -11.90 6.68 -2.98
C LEU A 191 -10.74 7.02 -2.05
N GLY A 192 -10.43 8.32 -1.95
CA GLY A 192 -9.33 8.85 -1.14
C GLY A 192 -8.07 9.17 -1.93
N ALA A 193 -8.00 8.80 -3.21
CA ALA A 193 -6.96 9.32 -4.09
C ALA A 193 -7.23 10.77 -4.49
N CYS A 194 -6.16 11.48 -4.88
CA CYS A 194 -6.28 12.78 -5.53
C CYS A 194 -7.16 12.67 -6.78
N THR A 195 -8.10 13.60 -6.95
CA THR A 195 -9.07 13.59 -8.07
C THR A 195 -8.40 13.54 -9.45
N ALA A 196 -7.24 14.19 -9.60
CA ALA A 196 -6.48 14.16 -10.84
C ALA A 196 -5.94 12.75 -11.14
N ASN A 197 -5.34 12.08 -10.15
CA ASN A 197 -4.81 10.72 -10.31
C ASN A 197 -5.93 9.71 -10.58
N ARG A 198 -7.02 9.82 -9.83
CA ARG A 198 -8.21 8.98 -10.02
C ARG A 198 -8.80 9.15 -11.42
N GLY A 199 -8.99 10.41 -11.86
CA GLY A 199 -9.51 10.71 -13.19
C GLY A 199 -8.62 10.16 -14.30
N HIS A 200 -7.31 10.32 -14.17
CA HIS A 200 -6.33 9.77 -15.10
C HIS A 200 -6.44 8.24 -15.19
N LEU A 201 -6.40 7.54 -14.07
CA LEU A 201 -6.46 6.07 -14.04
C LEU A 201 -7.76 5.53 -14.65
N ILE A 202 -8.91 6.08 -14.29
CA ILE A 202 -10.22 5.64 -14.80
C ILE A 202 -10.29 5.86 -16.32
N HIS A 203 -9.91 7.06 -16.79
CA HIS A 203 -9.97 7.42 -18.21
C HIS A 203 -9.09 6.50 -19.05
N TYR A 204 -7.82 6.34 -18.69
CA TYR A 204 -6.91 5.49 -19.48
C TYR A 204 -7.19 3.99 -19.32
N PHE A 205 -7.78 3.56 -18.21
CA PHE A 205 -8.24 2.19 -18.09
C PHE A 205 -9.40 1.91 -19.06
N GLU A 206 -10.36 2.82 -19.17
CA GLU A 206 -11.48 2.75 -20.11
C GLU A 206 -10.98 2.77 -21.56
N GLU A 207 -10.05 3.68 -21.92
CA GLU A 207 -9.45 3.75 -23.28
C GLU A 207 -8.72 2.46 -23.68
N ASN A 208 -8.20 1.70 -22.74
CA ASN A 208 -7.57 0.40 -22.97
C ASN A 208 -8.57 -0.77 -22.88
N GLY A 209 -9.88 -0.51 -22.99
CA GLY A 209 -10.92 -1.53 -22.99
C GLY A 209 -11.22 -2.13 -21.62
N GLY A 210 -10.78 -1.49 -20.55
CA GLY A 210 -11.04 -1.92 -19.18
C GLY A 210 -12.50 -1.74 -18.77
N ILE A 211 -13.04 -2.69 -18.03
CA ILE A 211 -14.43 -2.69 -17.55
C ILE A 211 -14.45 -2.44 -16.04
N LEU A 212 -15.19 -1.41 -15.62
CA LEU A 212 -15.42 -1.10 -14.20
C LEU A 212 -16.82 -1.55 -13.77
N ILE A 213 -16.89 -2.30 -12.68
CA ILE A 213 -18.14 -2.76 -12.07
C ILE A 213 -18.16 -2.38 -10.60
N ASN A 214 -18.93 -1.35 -10.26
CA ASN A 214 -19.13 -0.88 -8.89
C ASN A 214 -20.40 -1.48 -8.26
N CYS A 215 -20.59 -1.22 -6.96
CA CYS A 215 -21.71 -1.75 -6.18
C CYS A 215 -21.86 -3.27 -6.36
N ALA A 216 -20.73 -3.97 -6.44
CA ALA A 216 -20.67 -5.38 -6.84
C ALA A 216 -19.78 -6.17 -5.87
N ARG A 217 -20.36 -7.23 -5.31
CA ARG A 217 -19.65 -8.14 -4.40
C ARG A 217 -19.39 -9.48 -5.08
N VAL A 218 -18.15 -9.90 -5.07
CA VAL A 218 -17.79 -11.26 -5.48
C VAL A 218 -18.32 -12.25 -4.44
N LEU A 219 -19.10 -13.21 -4.89
CA LEU A 219 -19.73 -14.24 -4.05
C LEU A 219 -18.89 -15.51 -4.02
N ARG A 220 -18.41 -15.96 -5.17
CA ARG A 220 -17.59 -17.17 -5.32
C ARG A 220 -16.88 -17.20 -6.67
N ALA A 221 -15.90 -18.08 -6.78
CA ALA A 221 -15.23 -18.42 -8.03
C ALA A 221 -15.50 -19.91 -8.34
N GLU A 222 -15.91 -20.22 -9.57
CA GLU A 222 -16.19 -21.58 -9.97
C GLU A 222 -16.12 -21.74 -11.50
N ASN A 223 -15.64 -22.89 -11.97
CA ASN A 223 -15.68 -23.26 -13.39
C ASN A 223 -15.13 -22.20 -14.36
N GLY A 224 -14.03 -21.52 -13.99
CA GLY A 224 -13.44 -20.46 -14.82
C GLY A 224 -14.28 -19.18 -14.88
N GLN A 225 -15.09 -18.93 -13.88
CA GLN A 225 -15.94 -17.75 -13.76
C GLN A 225 -15.90 -17.18 -12.34
N VAL A 226 -16.15 -15.88 -12.24
CA VAL A 226 -16.40 -15.17 -10.99
C VAL A 226 -17.89 -14.81 -10.93
N ILE A 227 -18.55 -15.27 -9.89
CA ILE A 227 -19.97 -14.98 -9.65
C ILE A 227 -20.08 -13.77 -8.75
N VAL A 228 -20.81 -12.77 -9.20
CA VAL A 228 -20.92 -11.45 -8.57
C VAL A 228 -22.39 -11.12 -8.30
N SER A 229 -22.66 -10.59 -7.12
CA SER A 229 -23.92 -9.88 -6.82
C SER A 229 -23.72 -8.40 -7.09
N ARG A 230 -24.37 -7.86 -8.12
CA ARG A 230 -24.26 -6.47 -8.54
C ARG A 230 -25.58 -5.73 -8.34
N ASN A 231 -25.52 -4.55 -7.74
CA ASN A 231 -26.66 -3.64 -7.72
C ASN A 231 -26.78 -2.92 -9.09
N ARG A 232 -27.92 -3.07 -9.76
CA ARG A 232 -28.24 -2.47 -11.06
C ARG A 232 -29.37 -1.43 -10.99
N ALA A 233 -29.67 -0.92 -9.82
CA ALA A 233 -30.65 0.16 -9.67
C ALA A 233 -30.23 1.40 -10.45
N LYS A 234 -31.21 2.17 -10.93
CA LYS A 234 -30.95 3.43 -11.67
C LYS A 234 -30.22 4.49 -10.84
N THR A 235 -30.16 4.29 -9.52
CA THR A 235 -29.48 5.17 -8.56
C THR A 235 -28.01 4.81 -8.35
N VAL A 236 -27.52 3.70 -8.94
CA VAL A 236 -26.10 3.37 -8.90
C VAL A 236 -25.32 4.38 -9.72
N PRO A 237 -24.27 5.00 -9.14
CA PRO A 237 -23.48 5.99 -9.85
C PRO A 237 -22.71 5.35 -11.02
N ASP A 238 -22.43 6.17 -12.03
CA ASP A 238 -21.56 5.76 -13.13
C ASP A 238 -20.16 5.42 -12.59
N PRO A 239 -19.65 4.17 -12.80
CA PRO A 239 -18.34 3.77 -12.34
C PRO A 239 -17.19 4.55 -12.98
N TYR A 240 -17.41 5.09 -14.18
CA TYR A 240 -16.42 5.90 -14.90
C TYR A 240 -16.47 7.39 -14.52
N CYS A 241 -17.35 7.78 -13.62
CA CYS A 241 -17.40 9.16 -13.15
C CYS A 241 -16.11 9.53 -12.41
N THR A 242 -15.33 10.43 -12.98
CA THR A 242 -14.05 10.90 -12.45
C THR A 242 -14.21 11.99 -11.40
N TRP A 243 -15.39 12.61 -11.30
CA TRP A 243 -15.68 13.68 -10.36
C TRP A 243 -16.56 13.20 -9.22
N THR A 244 -16.16 13.49 -8.00
CA THR A 244 -16.99 13.31 -6.80
C THR A 244 -16.85 14.57 -5.95
N PRO A 245 -17.94 15.07 -5.32
CA PRO A 245 -17.85 16.18 -4.39
C PRO A 245 -16.89 15.85 -3.25
N VAL A 246 -15.92 16.73 -3.01
CA VAL A 246 -15.03 16.64 -1.84
C VAL A 246 -15.76 17.31 -0.68
N LEU A 247 -16.31 16.51 0.20
CA LEU A 247 -16.97 16.97 1.42
C LEU A 247 -16.15 16.54 2.64
N PRO A 248 -16.20 17.30 3.75
CA PRO A 248 -15.65 16.84 5.02
C PRO A 248 -16.22 15.47 5.41
N GLU A 249 -15.42 14.63 6.05
CA GLU A 249 -15.78 13.24 6.39
C GLU A 249 -17.08 13.09 7.19
N ASN A 250 -17.47 14.12 7.93
CA ASN A 250 -18.69 14.17 8.75
C ASN A 250 -19.91 14.76 8.02
N ILE A 251 -19.79 15.13 6.75
CA ILE A 251 -20.88 15.73 5.99
C ILE A 251 -21.33 14.74 4.90
N VAL A 252 -22.57 14.27 5.05
CA VAL A 252 -23.25 13.51 4.00
C VAL A 252 -23.74 14.50 2.93
N ASN A 253 -23.46 14.24 1.65
CA ASN A 253 -23.95 15.07 0.57
C ASN A 253 -25.50 15.05 0.54
N PRO A 254 -26.17 16.17 0.86
CA PRO A 254 -27.62 16.20 0.91
C PRO A 254 -28.28 16.04 -0.47
N LEU A 255 -27.50 16.22 -1.55
CA LEU A 255 -27.94 16.09 -2.94
C LEU A 255 -27.60 14.71 -3.52
N ALA A 256 -26.90 13.84 -2.78
CA ALA A 256 -26.64 12.48 -3.24
C ALA A 256 -27.97 11.72 -3.38
N PRO A 257 -28.23 11.09 -4.52
CA PRO A 257 -29.40 10.23 -4.66
C PRO A 257 -29.31 9.10 -3.63
N ARG A 258 -30.40 8.82 -2.93
CA ARG A 258 -30.46 7.63 -2.07
C ARG A 258 -30.39 6.40 -2.96
N MET A 259 -29.35 5.62 -2.74
CA MET A 259 -29.17 4.39 -3.49
C MET A 259 -30.29 3.39 -3.12
N THR A 260 -30.93 2.83 -4.13
CA THR A 260 -31.88 1.72 -3.98
C THR A 260 -31.16 0.42 -4.28
N GLU A 261 -31.61 -0.69 -3.68
CA GLU A 261 -31.02 -1.98 -3.92
C GLU A 261 -31.81 -2.74 -4.97
N GLN A 262 -31.14 -3.16 -6.02
CA GLN A 262 -31.64 -4.06 -7.04
C GLN A 262 -30.53 -5.03 -7.44
N ALA A 263 -30.33 -6.08 -6.62
CA ALA A 263 -29.24 -7.01 -6.79
C ALA A 263 -29.55 -8.05 -7.89
N TYR A 264 -28.57 -8.27 -8.77
CA TYR A 264 -28.55 -9.30 -9.79
C TYR A 264 -27.33 -10.16 -9.62
N ILE A 265 -27.48 -11.45 -9.91
CA ILE A 265 -26.36 -12.38 -9.96
C ILE A 265 -25.84 -12.43 -11.39
N GLU A 266 -24.59 -12.14 -11.58
CA GLU A 266 -23.91 -12.12 -12.87
C GLU A 266 -22.66 -13.01 -12.81
N ALA A 267 -22.31 -13.65 -13.93
CA ALA A 267 -21.13 -14.48 -14.06
C ALA A 267 -20.16 -13.84 -15.06
N PHE A 268 -18.92 -13.68 -14.66
CA PHE A 268 -17.86 -13.12 -15.50
C PHE A 268 -16.79 -14.19 -15.74
N PRO A 269 -16.43 -14.49 -17.00
CA PRO A 269 -15.37 -15.43 -17.28
C PRO A 269 -14.02 -14.90 -16.78
N ALA A 270 -13.21 -15.76 -16.16
CA ALA A 270 -11.93 -15.43 -15.60
C ALA A 270 -10.91 -16.54 -15.85
N ASP A 271 -9.81 -16.20 -16.50
CA ASP A 271 -8.65 -17.08 -16.62
C ASP A 271 -7.71 -16.86 -15.42
N LEU A 272 -7.69 -15.63 -14.88
CA LEU A 272 -6.95 -15.24 -13.68
C LEU A 272 -7.81 -14.32 -12.83
N ILE A 273 -7.76 -14.52 -11.50
CA ILE A 273 -8.31 -13.59 -10.51
C ILE A 273 -7.17 -12.90 -9.81
N VAL A 274 -7.17 -11.54 -9.80
CA VAL A 274 -6.17 -10.74 -9.09
C VAL A 274 -6.83 -10.11 -7.87
N MET A 275 -6.30 -10.47 -6.70
CA MET A 275 -6.83 -9.99 -5.42
C MET A 275 -6.20 -8.68 -5.02
N ALA A 276 -7.04 -7.65 -4.81
CA ALA A 276 -6.66 -6.33 -4.34
C ALA A 276 -7.58 -5.88 -3.20
N ALA A 277 -7.92 -6.80 -2.29
CA ALA A 277 -8.91 -6.61 -1.23
C ALA A 277 -8.43 -5.70 -0.07
N GLY A 278 -7.31 -5.03 -0.27
CA GLY A 278 -6.72 -4.09 0.69
C GLY A 278 -5.63 -4.71 1.56
N THR A 279 -5.08 -3.88 2.43
CA THR A 279 -4.01 -4.25 3.36
C THR A 279 -4.44 -3.90 4.78
N ARG A 280 -3.97 -4.66 5.76
CA ARG A 280 -4.11 -4.35 7.20
C ARG A 280 -2.73 -4.13 7.79
N GLY A 281 -2.62 -3.19 8.74
CA GLY A 281 -1.40 -3.00 9.52
C GLY A 281 -1.02 -4.27 10.28
N ASP A 282 0.29 -4.49 10.41
CA ASP A 282 0.83 -5.63 11.17
C ASP A 282 1.59 -5.11 12.41
N ASP A 283 0.84 -4.85 13.48
CA ASP A 283 1.34 -4.37 14.77
C ASP A 283 1.67 -5.51 15.76
N GLY A 284 1.42 -6.76 15.39
CA GLY A 284 1.56 -7.90 16.29
C GLY A 284 2.96 -8.04 16.90
N LEU A 285 4.01 -7.80 16.13
CA LEU A 285 5.38 -7.84 16.65
C LEU A 285 5.66 -6.67 17.62
N PHE A 286 5.12 -5.48 17.34
CA PHE A 286 5.23 -4.31 18.22
C PHE A 286 4.52 -4.55 19.56
N LEU A 287 3.27 -5.03 19.54
CA LEU A 287 2.52 -5.34 20.77
C LEU A 287 3.24 -6.39 21.61
N SER A 288 3.69 -7.46 20.97
CA SER A 288 4.48 -8.48 21.63
C SER A 288 5.82 -7.95 22.19
N ALA A 289 6.46 -6.99 21.50
CA ALA A 289 7.69 -6.35 21.99
C ALA A 289 7.43 -5.48 23.24
N GLN A 290 6.29 -4.82 23.33
CA GLN A 290 5.86 -4.08 24.52
C GLN A 290 5.66 -5.01 25.73
N GLU A 291 4.94 -6.11 25.54
CA GLU A 291 4.73 -7.12 26.59
C GLU A 291 6.05 -7.71 27.11
N ASN A 292 7.00 -7.97 26.21
CA ASN A 292 8.29 -8.54 26.54
C ASN A 292 9.35 -7.52 26.97
N GLN A 293 9.02 -6.23 27.01
CA GLN A 293 9.94 -5.13 27.35
C GLN A 293 11.27 -5.25 26.62
N VAL A 294 11.20 -5.27 25.27
CA VAL A 294 12.34 -5.60 24.39
C VAL A 294 13.40 -4.50 24.42
N ALA A 295 13.00 -3.24 24.56
CA ALA A 295 13.88 -2.06 24.68
C ALA A 295 13.21 -0.98 25.53
N PRO A 296 13.99 -0.01 26.04
CA PRO A 296 13.44 1.13 26.80
C PRO A 296 12.42 1.96 26.01
N GLU A 297 12.67 2.14 24.71
CA GLU A 297 11.78 2.89 23.84
C GLU A 297 11.30 2.03 22.67
N LEU A 298 9.99 2.00 22.45
CA LEU A 298 9.35 1.23 21.38
C LEU A 298 8.41 2.11 20.58
N TYR A 299 8.58 2.09 19.26
CA TYR A 299 7.80 2.91 18.32
C TYR A 299 7.27 2.05 17.18
N CYS A 300 6.10 2.39 16.67
CA CYS A 300 5.51 1.77 15.49
C CYS A 300 5.17 2.87 14.48
N ILE A 301 5.62 2.74 13.23
CA ILE A 301 5.43 3.75 12.17
C ILE A 301 5.01 3.13 10.84
N GLY A 302 4.49 3.97 9.95
CA GLY A 302 4.01 3.55 8.63
C GLY A 302 2.81 2.62 8.74
N ASP A 303 2.63 1.74 7.75
CA ASP A 303 1.47 0.85 7.68
C ASP A 303 1.34 -0.07 8.90
N SER A 304 2.44 -0.41 9.56
CA SER A 304 2.41 -1.23 10.78
C SER A 304 1.74 -0.56 11.97
N SER A 305 1.72 0.78 12.04
CA SER A 305 1.07 1.53 13.12
C SER A 305 -0.45 1.68 12.96
N CYS A 306 -0.98 1.27 11.82
CA CYS A 306 -2.37 1.48 11.46
C CYS A 306 -3.15 0.18 11.61
N ALA A 307 -3.66 -0.12 12.79
CA ALA A 307 -4.49 -1.29 13.06
C ALA A 307 -5.74 -1.40 12.15
N GLY A 308 -6.12 -0.31 11.46
CA GLY A 308 -7.30 -0.25 10.60
C GLY A 308 -6.98 -0.13 9.11
N LYS A 309 -6.45 1.01 8.69
CA LYS A 309 -6.22 1.33 7.27
C LYS A 309 -4.79 1.78 7.07
N PRO A 310 -3.96 1.01 6.33
CA PRO A 310 -2.63 1.45 5.94
C PRO A 310 -2.66 2.79 5.22
N GLY A 311 -1.63 3.58 5.44
CA GLY A 311 -1.45 4.88 4.82
C GLY A 311 -0.93 4.79 3.38
N ASN A 312 -0.70 5.94 2.80
CA ASN A 312 0.00 6.09 1.54
C ASN A 312 1.50 6.38 1.78
N ILE A 313 2.28 6.49 0.71
CA ILE A 313 3.72 6.74 0.79
C ILE A 313 4.04 8.04 1.54
N TRP A 314 3.23 9.10 1.33
CA TRP A 314 3.40 10.37 2.02
C TRP A 314 3.23 10.24 3.54
N GLU A 315 2.20 9.53 4.00
CA GLU A 315 1.97 9.29 5.43
C GLU A 315 3.11 8.49 6.05
N CYS A 316 3.60 7.48 5.35
CA CYS A 316 4.78 6.70 5.78
C CYS A 316 6.03 7.55 5.90
N THR A 317 6.33 8.41 4.92
CA THR A 317 7.47 9.31 4.91
C THR A 317 7.37 10.35 6.01
N LYS A 318 6.18 10.94 6.19
CA LYS A 318 5.93 11.96 7.23
C LYS A 318 6.07 11.37 8.64
N ALA A 319 5.45 10.22 8.91
CA ALA A 319 5.56 9.56 10.20
C ALA A 319 7.02 9.21 10.55
N ALA A 320 7.78 8.69 9.57
CA ALA A 320 9.19 8.39 9.72
C ALA A 320 10.02 9.63 10.05
N TYR A 321 9.82 10.72 9.32
CA TYR A 321 10.52 11.98 9.55
C TYR A 321 10.18 12.57 10.92
N GLN A 322 8.88 12.64 11.27
CA GLN A 322 8.39 13.17 12.54
C GLN A 322 8.96 12.41 13.75
N LEU A 323 9.03 11.09 13.69
CA LEU A 323 9.63 10.29 14.75
C LEU A 323 11.15 10.57 14.81
N ALA A 324 11.83 10.54 13.67
CA ALA A 324 13.28 10.66 13.62
C ALA A 324 13.80 12.04 14.12
N ILE A 325 13.03 13.12 13.99
CA ILE A 325 13.42 14.43 14.54
C ILE A 325 13.17 14.57 16.05
N ARG A 326 12.40 13.67 16.66
CA ARG A 326 12.07 13.72 18.10
C ARG A 326 12.93 12.78 18.94
N ILE A 327 13.41 11.68 18.35
CA ILE A 327 14.20 10.66 19.04
C ILE A 327 15.66 11.12 19.19
#